data_74e782613e11fdbe56ecf5abc15856b9
#
_entry.id   74e782613e11fdbe56ecf5abc15856b9
#
_cell.length_a   1.000
_cell.length_b   1.000
_cell.length_c   1.000
_cell.angle_alpha   90.00
_cell.angle_beta   90.00
_cell.angle_gamma   90.00
#
_symmetry.space_group_name_H-M   'P 1'
#
loop_
_entity.id
_entity.type
_entity.pdbx_description
1 polymer ?
#
loop_
_entity_poly.entity_id
_entity_poly.type
_entity_poly.pdbx_seq_one_letter_code
_entity_poly.pdbx_strand_id
1 'polypeptide(L)'
;RGRFWVIINHPECVKYNTDNLPEVPKVKVMETSPRKNLLKLEDMTVSVSQSSINAGERKLKHWISGLQSSIQFSQVHISENWYQGGESNLNIVSNQVYTLKFDDYDRMIFENTVQWKVNVNSAPEDTIRKIRISEDLFQINSKFGFKAFKSWYYTATLFFKTQLFDNYKANTTEKLAEFLS
;
A
#
# COMPACT_ATOMS: atom_id res chain seq x y z
N ARG A 1 -53.30 -9.33 2.82
CA ARG A 1 -54.45 -9.43 1.86
C ARG A 1 -55.30 -8.15 1.85
N GLY A 2 -55.52 -7.44 2.97
CA GLY A 2 -56.37 -6.23 3.03
C GLY A 2 -55.86 -5.02 2.26
N ARG A 3 -54.52 -4.81 2.18
CA ARG A 3 -53.94 -3.65 1.45
C ARG A 3 -54.18 -3.69 -0.06
N PHE A 4 -54.10 -4.86 -0.67
CA PHE A 4 -54.36 -5.01 -2.11
C PHE A 4 -55.84 -4.81 -2.47
N TRP A 5 -56.75 -5.20 -1.58
CA TRP A 5 -58.20 -5.01 -1.79
C TRP A 5 -58.57 -3.53 -1.83
N VAL A 6 -57.99 -2.71 -0.93
CA VAL A 6 -58.20 -1.24 -0.91
C VAL A 6 -57.64 -0.59 -2.16
N ILE A 7 -56.49 -1.01 -2.64
CA ILE A 7 -55.85 -0.44 -3.85
C ILE A 7 -56.73 -0.71 -5.10
N ILE A 8 -57.36 -1.87 -5.17
CA ILE A 8 -58.16 -2.26 -6.33
C ILE A 8 -59.54 -1.63 -6.29
N ASN A 9 -60.21 -1.57 -5.12
CA ASN A 9 -61.58 -1.14 -5.02
C ASN A 9 -61.76 0.35 -4.69
N HIS A 10 -60.77 0.99 -4.12
CA HIS A 10 -60.77 2.39 -3.71
C HIS A 10 -59.48 3.10 -4.15
N PRO A 11 -59.25 3.25 -5.46
CA PRO A 11 -58.05 3.90 -5.97
C PRO A 11 -57.88 5.37 -5.52
N GLU A 12 -58.98 6.03 -5.15
CA GLU A 12 -59.03 7.37 -4.60
C GLU A 12 -58.29 7.51 -3.25
N CYS A 13 -58.19 6.42 -2.52
CA CYS A 13 -57.46 6.38 -1.25
C CYS A 13 -55.93 6.25 -1.41
N VAL A 14 -55.44 6.02 -2.61
CA VAL A 14 -54.01 5.85 -2.89
C VAL A 14 -53.46 7.19 -3.36
N LYS A 15 -52.55 7.77 -2.58
CA LYS A 15 -51.98 9.09 -2.85
C LYS A 15 -51.19 9.16 -4.18
N TYR A 16 -50.66 8.03 -4.62
CA TYR A 16 -49.93 7.88 -5.88
C TYR A 16 -50.34 6.61 -6.58
N ASN A 17 -50.85 6.71 -7.77
CA ASN A 17 -51.14 5.61 -8.68
C ASN A 17 -50.26 5.77 -9.94
N THR A 18 -50.20 4.74 -10.78
CA THR A 18 -49.43 4.76 -12.05
C THR A 18 -49.79 5.95 -12.94
N ASP A 19 -51.02 6.44 -12.84
CA ASP A 19 -51.54 7.55 -13.64
C ASP A 19 -51.28 8.92 -12.99
N ASN A 20 -51.00 8.95 -11.67
CA ASN A 20 -50.75 10.17 -10.88
C ASN A 20 -49.35 10.20 -10.26
N LEU A 21 -48.41 9.50 -10.80
CA LEU A 21 -47.04 9.63 -10.38
C LEU A 21 -46.55 11.05 -10.69
N PRO A 22 -46.02 11.81 -9.72
CA PRO A 22 -45.39 13.07 -10.04
C PRO A 22 -44.26 12.82 -11.02
N GLU A 23 -44.24 13.53 -12.12
CA GLU A 23 -43.10 13.47 -13.04
C GLU A 23 -41.81 13.68 -12.26
N VAL A 24 -40.91 12.74 -12.40
CA VAL A 24 -39.56 12.88 -11.82
C VAL A 24 -39.01 14.22 -12.33
N PRO A 25 -38.63 15.14 -11.45
CA PRO A 25 -38.06 16.41 -11.88
C PRO A 25 -36.90 16.09 -12.81
N LYS A 26 -37.03 16.44 -14.08
CA LYS A 26 -35.95 16.30 -15.05
C LYS A 26 -34.80 17.09 -14.45
N VAL A 27 -33.82 16.38 -13.88
CA VAL A 27 -32.57 16.98 -13.48
C VAL A 27 -32.07 17.69 -14.73
N LYS A 28 -32.14 19.01 -14.74
CA LYS A 28 -31.41 19.79 -15.72
C LYS A 28 -29.96 19.36 -15.53
N VAL A 29 -29.52 18.44 -16.36
CA VAL A 29 -28.10 18.24 -16.57
C VAL A 29 -27.65 19.63 -16.99
N MET A 30 -26.96 20.31 -16.07
CA MET A 30 -26.18 21.48 -16.47
C MET A 30 -25.19 20.91 -17.48
N GLU A 31 -25.55 21.03 -18.76
CA GLU A 31 -24.53 21.00 -19.77
C GLU A 31 -23.60 22.13 -19.37
N THR A 32 -22.48 21.75 -18.77
CA THR A 32 -21.33 22.62 -18.70
C THR A 32 -20.91 22.80 -20.15
N SER A 33 -21.63 23.70 -20.84
CA SER A 33 -21.09 24.25 -22.06
C SER A 33 -19.69 24.73 -21.69
N PRO A 34 -18.64 24.25 -22.38
CA PRO A 34 -17.32 24.80 -22.16
C PRO A 34 -17.49 26.30 -22.26
N ARG A 35 -17.16 26.99 -21.17
CA ARG A 35 -17.26 28.46 -21.16
C ARG A 35 -16.52 28.96 -22.38
N LYS A 36 -17.26 29.24 -23.45
CA LYS A 36 -16.75 29.97 -24.59
C LYS A 36 -16.28 31.29 -24.04
N ASN A 37 -14.99 31.34 -23.76
CA ASN A 37 -14.17 32.54 -23.68
C ASN A 37 -14.90 33.82 -23.25
N LEU A 38 -14.99 34.00 -21.94
CA LEU A 38 -15.27 35.31 -21.35
C LEU A 38 -14.06 36.29 -21.47
N LEU A 39 -13.00 35.82 -22.04
CA LEU A 39 -11.90 36.65 -22.50
C LEU A 39 -12.03 36.71 -24.03
N LYS A 40 -12.70 37.77 -24.53
CA LYS A 40 -12.38 38.32 -25.82
C LYS A 40 -10.89 38.63 -25.77
N LEU A 41 -10.07 37.73 -26.20
CA LEU A 41 -8.70 37.99 -26.55
C LEU A 41 -8.78 38.85 -27.82
N GLU A 42 -8.96 40.15 -27.62
CA GLU A 42 -8.61 41.10 -28.65
C GLU A 42 -7.17 40.83 -29.00
N ASP A 43 -6.96 40.29 -30.16
CA ASP A 43 -5.71 40.19 -30.94
C ASP A 43 -4.40 40.55 -30.18
N MET A 44 -4.21 39.95 -29.00
CA MET A 44 -2.86 39.75 -28.53
C MET A 44 -2.31 38.62 -29.39
N THR A 45 -1.71 38.96 -30.50
CA THR A 45 -0.70 38.14 -31.12
C THR A 45 0.38 37.95 -30.08
N VAL A 46 0.12 37.00 -29.15
CA VAL A 46 1.19 36.44 -28.37
C VAL A 46 2.05 35.78 -29.41
N SER A 47 3.11 36.45 -29.81
CA SER A 47 4.22 35.81 -30.47
C SER A 47 4.73 34.81 -29.46
N VAL A 48 4.13 33.63 -29.47
CA VAL A 48 4.70 32.44 -28.80
C VAL A 48 6.02 32.27 -29.55
N SER A 49 7.05 32.86 -28.99
CA SER A 49 8.39 32.55 -29.42
C SER A 49 8.51 31.04 -29.26
N GLN A 50 8.59 30.35 -30.38
CA GLN A 50 8.75 28.87 -30.45
C GLN A 50 10.00 28.36 -29.71
N SER A 51 10.72 29.24 -29.00
CA SER A 51 11.97 28.91 -28.32
C SER A 51 11.85 28.35 -26.94
N SER A 52 10.65 28.05 -26.42
CA SER A 52 10.55 27.55 -25.05
C SER A 52 9.59 26.37 -24.80
N ILE A 53 9.02 25.79 -25.84
CA ILE A 53 8.52 24.44 -25.69
C ILE A 53 9.63 23.47 -26.14
N ASN A 54 10.75 23.53 -25.51
CA ASN A 54 11.51 22.32 -25.31
C ASN A 54 10.57 21.44 -24.48
N ALA A 55 9.76 20.62 -25.16
CA ALA A 55 9.21 19.43 -24.55
C ALA A 55 10.42 18.75 -23.94
N GLY A 56 10.61 18.99 -22.63
CA GLY A 56 11.82 18.51 -21.97
C GLY A 56 11.86 17.03 -22.29
N GLU A 57 12.86 16.61 -23.02
CA GLU A 57 13.13 15.21 -23.27
C GLU A 57 13.11 14.57 -21.89
N ARG A 58 12.01 13.88 -21.56
CA ARG A 58 11.94 13.12 -20.34
C ARG A 58 13.00 12.04 -20.50
N LYS A 59 14.18 12.30 -19.97
CA LYS A 59 15.20 11.28 -19.88
C LYS A 59 14.55 10.11 -19.13
N LEU A 60 14.32 9.04 -19.84
CA LEU A 60 13.78 7.82 -19.29
C LEU A 60 14.73 7.38 -18.18
N LYS A 61 14.21 7.28 -16.97
CA LYS A 61 14.99 6.78 -15.85
C LYS A 61 15.01 5.26 -15.94
N HIS A 62 16.17 4.72 -16.22
CA HIS A 62 16.36 3.27 -16.21
C HIS A 62 16.33 2.68 -14.80
N TRP A 63 16.75 3.45 -13.80
CA TRP A 63 16.75 3.04 -12.40
C TRP A 63 15.60 3.70 -11.63
N ILE A 64 14.81 2.87 -10.99
CA ILE A 64 13.74 3.28 -10.09
C ILE A 64 13.99 2.61 -8.75
N SER A 65 14.11 3.39 -7.69
CA SER A 65 14.27 2.89 -6.33
C SER A 65 13.13 3.38 -5.45
N GLY A 66 12.74 2.55 -4.50
CA GLY A 66 11.73 2.87 -3.51
C GLY A 66 12.12 2.30 -2.14
N LEU A 67 11.84 3.03 -1.08
CA LEU A 67 11.97 2.59 0.30
C LEU A 67 10.62 2.70 0.98
N GLN A 68 10.15 1.59 1.54
CA GLN A 68 8.98 1.54 2.41
C GLN A 68 9.46 1.16 3.81
N SER A 69 9.20 2.02 4.77
CA SER A 69 9.56 1.84 6.17
C SER A 69 8.30 1.84 7.03
N SER A 70 8.15 0.84 7.87
CA SER A 70 7.07 0.73 8.84
C SER A 70 7.64 0.35 10.20
N ILE A 71 7.34 1.17 11.20
CA ILE A 71 7.71 0.92 12.60
C ILE A 71 6.44 0.95 13.41
N GLN A 72 6.18 -0.13 14.16
CA GLN A 72 5.04 -0.26 15.05
C GLN A 72 5.55 -0.38 16.48
N PHE A 73 4.96 0.37 17.36
CA PHE A 73 5.24 0.36 18.79
C PHE A 73 3.96 -0.03 19.52
N SER A 74 4.07 -1.01 20.41
CA SER A 74 2.98 -1.44 21.26
C SER A 74 3.49 -1.62 22.69
N GLN A 75 2.81 -1.03 23.63
CA GLN A 75 3.13 -1.15 25.05
C GLN A 75 1.86 -1.52 25.83
N VAL A 76 2.00 -2.54 26.67
CA VAL A 76 0.98 -2.92 27.65
C VAL A 76 1.60 -2.73 29.02
N HIS A 77 0.92 -1.98 29.88
CA HIS A 77 1.31 -1.82 31.27
C HIS A 77 0.23 -2.43 32.16
N ILE A 78 0.62 -3.35 33.01
CA ILE A 78 -0.27 -4.02 33.96
C ILE A 78 0.21 -3.68 35.37
N SER A 79 -0.71 -3.16 36.19
CA SER A 79 -0.44 -2.86 37.59
C SER A 79 -0.25 -4.13 38.38
N GLU A 80 0.65 -4.12 39.34
CA GLU A 80 0.89 -5.23 40.30
C GLU A 80 -0.35 -5.67 41.07
N ASN A 81 -1.31 -4.74 41.24
CA ASN A 81 -2.57 -5.00 41.94
C ASN A 81 -3.67 -5.59 41.07
N TRP A 82 -3.38 -5.92 39.79
CA TRP A 82 -4.37 -6.51 38.92
C TRP A 82 -4.68 -7.96 39.34
N TYR A 83 -5.95 -8.23 39.62
CA TYR A 83 -6.41 -9.47 40.27
C TYR A 83 -6.17 -10.76 39.42
N GLN A 84 -6.00 -10.63 38.09
CA GLN A 84 -5.75 -11.75 37.19
C GLN A 84 -4.26 -11.98 36.90
N GLY A 85 -3.39 -11.16 37.49
CA GLY A 85 -1.99 -11.16 37.14
C GLY A 85 -1.74 -10.65 35.73
N GLY A 86 -0.54 -10.76 35.27
CA GLY A 86 -0.10 -10.33 33.92
C GLY A 86 1.21 -9.56 34.02
N GLU A 87 1.85 -9.41 32.87
CA GLU A 87 3.13 -8.71 32.79
C GLU A 87 3.07 -7.54 31.83
N SER A 88 3.81 -6.51 32.23
CA SER A 88 4.03 -5.36 31.35
C SER A 88 4.91 -5.77 30.19
N ASN A 89 4.45 -5.53 28.97
CA ASN A 89 5.19 -5.89 27.77
C ASN A 89 5.35 -4.69 26.83
N LEU A 90 6.53 -4.60 26.25
CA LEU A 90 6.89 -3.66 25.20
C LEU A 90 7.22 -4.44 23.94
N ASN A 91 6.57 -4.10 22.84
CA ASN A 91 6.81 -4.72 21.55
C ASN A 91 7.10 -3.65 20.49
N ILE A 92 8.19 -3.83 19.76
CA ILE A 92 8.61 -2.97 18.65
C ILE A 92 8.78 -3.84 17.42
N VAL A 93 7.99 -3.58 16.38
CA VAL A 93 8.11 -4.24 15.07
C VAL A 93 8.60 -3.23 14.06
N SER A 94 9.71 -3.53 13.40
CA SER A 94 10.24 -2.77 12.28
C SER A 94 10.21 -3.62 11.02
N ASN A 95 9.64 -3.09 9.94
CA ASN A 95 9.64 -3.72 8.63
C ASN A 95 10.12 -2.70 7.59
N GLN A 96 11.23 -3.01 6.95
CA GLN A 96 11.90 -2.18 5.96
C GLN A 96 11.92 -2.92 4.63
N VAL A 97 11.38 -2.32 3.59
CA VAL A 97 11.37 -2.90 2.24
C VAL A 97 12.03 -1.91 1.29
N TYR A 98 13.12 -2.34 0.70
CA TYR A 98 13.81 -1.60 -0.33
C TYR A 98 13.61 -2.27 -1.68
N THR A 99 13.15 -1.52 -2.66
CA THR A 99 12.94 -1.97 -4.03
C THR A 99 13.86 -1.23 -4.97
N LEU A 100 14.49 -1.96 -5.87
CA LEU A 100 15.35 -1.41 -6.90
C LEU A 100 14.99 -2.08 -8.23
N LYS A 101 14.53 -1.28 -9.17
CA LYS A 101 14.18 -1.73 -10.51
C LYS A 101 15.07 -1.05 -11.54
N PHE A 102 15.63 -1.83 -12.43
CA PHE A 102 16.28 -1.38 -13.65
C PHE A 102 15.47 -1.83 -14.84
N ASP A 103 15.18 -0.95 -15.77
CA ASP A 103 14.46 -1.22 -17.00
C ASP A 103 15.20 -0.52 -18.17
N ASP A 104 15.72 -1.32 -19.09
CA ASP A 104 16.38 -0.81 -20.28
C ASP A 104 15.38 -0.44 -21.39
N TYR A 105 14.08 -0.71 -21.15
CA TYR A 105 12.98 -0.49 -22.10
C TYR A 105 13.09 -1.26 -23.42
N ASP A 106 14.18 -1.98 -23.66
CA ASP A 106 14.40 -2.78 -24.86
C ASP A 106 14.51 -4.28 -24.53
N ARG A 107 15.53 -4.67 -23.78
CA ARG A 107 15.88 -6.09 -23.62
C ARG A 107 16.01 -6.57 -22.20
N MET A 108 16.31 -5.72 -21.26
CA MET A 108 16.73 -6.14 -19.93
C MET A 108 15.89 -5.50 -18.83
N ILE A 109 15.41 -6.34 -17.93
CA ILE A 109 14.71 -5.91 -16.72
C ILE A 109 15.40 -6.58 -15.53
N PHE A 110 15.73 -5.81 -14.54
CA PHE A 110 16.25 -6.29 -13.26
C PHE A 110 15.42 -5.71 -12.13
N GLU A 111 14.85 -6.58 -11.30
CA GLU A 111 14.07 -6.20 -10.13
C GLU A 111 14.70 -6.84 -8.90
N ASN A 112 15.00 -6.03 -7.91
CA ASN A 112 15.55 -6.46 -6.64
C ASN A 112 14.70 -5.92 -5.51
N THR A 113 14.31 -6.80 -4.58
CA THR A 113 13.56 -6.44 -3.39
C THR A 113 14.30 -7.00 -2.18
N VAL A 114 14.71 -6.10 -1.30
CA VAL A 114 15.32 -6.43 -0.02
C VAL A 114 14.33 -6.11 1.07
N GLN A 115 14.00 -7.08 1.90
CA GLN A 115 13.14 -6.90 3.06
C GLN A 115 13.89 -7.29 4.32
N TRP A 116 13.79 -6.43 5.31
CA TRP A 116 14.25 -6.71 6.65
C TRP A 116 13.14 -6.43 7.66
N LYS A 117 12.74 -7.47 8.37
CA LYS A 117 11.72 -7.42 9.40
C LYS A 117 12.31 -7.87 10.72
N VAL A 118 12.19 -7.07 11.73
CA VAL A 118 12.64 -7.40 13.08
C VAL A 118 11.53 -7.10 14.08
N ASN A 119 11.35 -7.99 15.03
CA ASN A 119 10.43 -7.84 16.14
C ASN A 119 11.19 -7.99 17.46
N VAL A 120 11.17 -6.96 18.25
CA VAL A 120 11.84 -6.87 19.55
C VAL A 120 10.81 -6.74 20.65
N ASN A 121 10.83 -7.66 21.60
CA ASN A 121 9.93 -7.66 22.75
C ASN A 121 10.71 -7.49 24.04
N SER A 122 10.09 -6.84 25.03
CA SER A 122 10.58 -6.92 26.41
C SER A 122 10.28 -8.33 26.96
N ALA A 123 11.20 -8.86 27.73
CA ALA A 123 11.07 -10.16 28.40
C ALA A 123 11.32 -9.97 29.91
N PRO A 124 10.33 -9.45 30.66
CA PRO A 124 10.51 -9.17 32.08
C PRO A 124 10.77 -10.42 32.91
N GLU A 125 10.26 -11.59 32.49
CA GLU A 125 10.50 -12.88 33.12
C GLU A 125 11.91 -13.45 32.90
N ASP A 126 12.65 -12.93 31.90
CA ASP A 126 13.99 -13.41 31.62
C ASP A 126 14.99 -12.76 32.58
N THR A 127 15.64 -13.60 33.38
CA THR A 127 16.63 -13.16 34.37
C THR A 127 17.95 -12.74 33.73
N ILE A 128 18.25 -13.22 32.52
CA ILE A 128 19.51 -12.98 31.81
C ILE A 128 19.35 -11.81 30.83
N ARG A 129 18.20 -11.75 30.14
CA ARG A 129 17.97 -10.75 29.06
C ARG A 129 16.60 -10.10 29.21
N LYS A 130 16.61 -8.79 29.37
CA LYS A 130 15.36 -8.00 29.44
C LYS A 130 14.72 -7.73 28.08
N ILE A 131 15.44 -8.02 26.98
CA ILE A 131 15.01 -7.78 25.61
C ILE A 131 15.23 -9.04 24.81
N ARG A 132 14.21 -9.44 24.06
CA ARG A 132 14.22 -10.63 23.22
C ARG A 132 13.83 -10.28 21.79
N ILE A 133 14.52 -10.84 20.83
CA ILE A 133 14.16 -10.78 19.42
C ILE A 133 13.24 -11.95 19.14
N SER A 134 11.98 -11.66 18.80
CA SER A 134 10.97 -12.68 18.51
C SER A 134 10.91 -13.06 17.05
N GLU A 135 11.23 -12.13 16.18
CA GLU A 135 11.26 -12.35 14.75
C GLU A 135 12.41 -11.55 14.15
N ASP A 136 13.21 -12.19 13.35
CA ASP A 136 14.25 -11.59 12.54
C ASP A 136 14.22 -12.26 11.16
N LEU A 137 13.93 -11.48 10.15
CA LEU A 137 13.82 -11.94 8.79
C LEU A 137 14.52 -10.97 7.86
N PHE A 138 15.59 -11.41 7.27
CA PHE A 138 16.25 -10.73 6.18
C PHE A 138 16.10 -11.55 4.90
N GLN A 139 15.51 -10.96 3.88
CA GLN A 139 15.31 -11.64 2.60
C GLN A 139 15.64 -10.74 1.41
N ILE A 140 16.24 -11.35 0.41
CA ILE A 140 16.57 -10.74 -0.86
C ILE A 140 15.88 -11.54 -1.95
N ASN A 141 15.13 -10.86 -2.79
CA ASN A 141 14.51 -11.44 -3.97
C ASN A 141 14.97 -10.63 -5.20
N SER A 142 15.78 -11.26 -6.02
CA SER A 142 16.32 -10.67 -7.25
C SER A 142 15.75 -11.40 -8.45
N LYS A 143 15.16 -10.65 -9.38
CA LYS A 143 14.64 -11.15 -10.66
C LYS A 143 15.37 -10.47 -11.79
N PHE A 144 15.88 -11.27 -12.69
CA PHE A 144 16.52 -10.82 -13.90
C PHE A 144 15.76 -11.35 -15.09
N GLY A 145 15.35 -10.49 -16.00
CA GLY A 145 14.66 -10.82 -17.24
C GLY A 145 15.44 -10.32 -18.44
N PHE A 146 15.65 -11.18 -19.43
CA PHE A 146 16.31 -10.84 -20.68
C PHE A 146 15.45 -11.29 -21.86
N LYS A 147 15.10 -10.36 -22.75
CA LYS A 147 14.40 -10.63 -23.98
C LYS A 147 15.38 -11.16 -25.05
N ALA A 148 15.23 -12.42 -25.39
CA ALA A 148 16.11 -13.08 -26.34
C ALA A 148 15.76 -12.70 -27.79
N PHE A 149 14.51 -12.97 -28.20
CA PHE A 149 14.00 -12.60 -29.53
C PHE A 149 12.47 -12.63 -29.56
N LYS A 150 11.85 -11.72 -30.30
CA LYS A 150 10.39 -11.55 -30.47
C LYS A 150 9.57 -11.71 -29.19
N SER A 151 9.13 -12.93 -28.87
CA SER A 151 8.25 -13.26 -27.76
C SER A 151 8.92 -14.12 -26.67
N TRP A 152 10.22 -14.40 -26.78
CA TRP A 152 10.94 -15.24 -25.84
C TRP A 152 11.72 -14.42 -24.82
N TYR A 153 11.57 -14.80 -23.55
CA TYR A 153 12.25 -14.18 -22.41
C TYR A 153 12.96 -15.24 -21.60
N TYR A 154 14.20 -14.98 -21.24
CA TYR A 154 14.90 -15.72 -20.20
C TYR A 154 14.69 -14.99 -18.87
N THR A 155 14.30 -15.73 -17.85
CA THR A 155 14.12 -15.18 -16.50
C THR A 155 14.91 -16.01 -15.52
N ALA A 156 15.74 -15.33 -14.73
CA ALA A 156 16.42 -15.91 -13.60
C ALA A 156 15.91 -15.25 -12.31
N THR A 157 15.64 -16.07 -11.28
CA THR A 157 15.22 -15.59 -9.98
C THR A 157 16.16 -16.14 -8.93
N LEU A 158 16.70 -15.25 -8.09
CA LEU A 158 17.48 -15.58 -6.92
C LEU A 158 16.67 -15.20 -5.69
N PHE A 159 16.46 -16.15 -4.81
CA PHE A 159 15.84 -15.94 -3.52
C PHE A 159 16.82 -16.32 -2.40
N PHE A 160 17.08 -15.37 -1.53
CA PHE A 160 17.93 -15.56 -0.36
C PHE A 160 17.16 -15.13 0.89
N LYS A 161 17.15 -15.96 1.91
CA LYS A 161 16.50 -15.71 3.19
C LYS A 161 17.41 -16.11 4.33
N THR A 162 17.57 -15.22 5.30
CA THR A 162 18.39 -15.47 6.49
C THR A 162 17.89 -14.62 7.66
N GLN A 163 18.54 -14.75 8.81
CA GLN A 163 18.38 -13.90 9.97
C GLN A 163 19.70 -13.16 10.26
N LEU A 164 19.59 -11.94 10.78
CA LEU A 164 20.73 -11.07 11.05
C LEU A 164 21.16 -11.13 12.52
N PHE A 165 20.28 -11.51 13.42
CA PHE A 165 20.55 -11.53 14.85
C PHE A 165 20.50 -12.96 15.41
N ASP A 166 21.34 -13.20 16.39
CA ASP A 166 21.28 -14.43 17.18
C ASP A 166 19.99 -14.46 18.00
N ASN A 167 19.27 -15.56 17.96
CA ASN A 167 18.12 -15.80 18.82
C ASN A 167 18.48 -16.78 19.92
N TYR A 168 17.98 -16.52 21.11
CA TYR A 168 18.33 -17.29 22.30
C TYR A 168 17.07 -17.82 22.98
N LYS A 169 17.21 -18.96 23.63
CA LYS A 169 16.16 -19.54 24.47
C LYS A 169 16.02 -18.74 25.76
N ALA A 170 14.78 -18.59 26.26
CA ALA A 170 14.51 -17.88 27.52
C ALA A 170 15.27 -18.48 28.69
N ASN A 171 15.81 -17.64 29.57
CA ASN A 171 16.57 -18.03 30.78
C ASN A 171 17.80 -18.92 30.54
N THR A 172 18.33 -18.95 29.33
CA THR A 172 19.54 -19.73 29.00
C THR A 172 20.46 -18.96 28.08
N THR A 173 21.70 -19.41 28.02
CA THR A 173 22.71 -18.91 27.06
C THR A 173 22.73 -19.71 25.76
N GLU A 174 21.86 -20.71 25.63
CA GLU A 174 21.75 -21.53 24.41
C GLU A 174 21.17 -20.72 23.27
N LYS A 175 21.84 -20.76 22.14
CA LYS A 175 21.37 -20.15 20.90
C LYS A 175 20.34 -21.04 20.25
N LEU A 176 19.19 -20.49 19.91
CA LEU A 176 18.17 -21.17 19.09
C LEU A 176 18.48 -21.07 17.61
N ALA A 177 19.07 -19.96 17.22
CA ALA A 177 19.46 -19.69 15.84
C ALA A 177 20.65 -18.73 15.81
N GLU A 178 21.54 -18.96 14.89
CA GLU A 178 22.75 -18.17 14.71
C GLU A 178 22.61 -17.19 13.53
N PHE A 179 23.49 -16.20 13.52
CA PHE A 179 23.64 -15.29 12.39
C PHE A 179 23.90 -16.06 11.09
N LEU A 180 23.17 -15.75 10.02
CA LEU A 180 23.24 -16.42 8.72
C LEU A 180 22.82 -17.92 8.73
N SER A 181 21.97 -18.34 9.64
CA SER A 181 21.41 -19.70 9.62
C SER A 181 20.16 -19.82 8.75
#